data_5450a636c40d37fe71966bbbc5d40c8e
#
_entry.id   5450a636c40d37fe71966bbbc5d40c8e
#
_cell.length_a   1.000
_cell.length_b   1.000
_cell.length_c   1.000
_cell.angle_alpha   90.00
_cell.angle_beta   90.00
_cell.angle_gamma   90.00
#
_symmetry.space_group_name_H-M   'P 1'
#
loop_
_entity.id
_entity.type
_entity.pdbx_description
1 polymer ?
#
loop_
_entity_poly.entity_id
_entity_poly.type
_entity_poly.pdbx_seq_one_letter_code
_entity_poly.pdbx_strand_id
1 'polypeptide(L)'
;LKVSGETAPHYLLLCDEDLQEDGRFKMNPPLRGREDREALRQAVADGTIEVIATDHAPHTAEQKSRGLAGSAMGIVGLECAFPLLYTYLVKPGLLTLEQLVERMSMAPRRIFGLGGGLQAGEPADLTVFDLDAKYEIDPETFLSKGRATPFAGWRVAGRTLWTLVGGRTAYATERFR
;
A
#
# COMPACT_ATOMS: atom_id res chain seq x y z
N LEU A 1 27.13 5.48 -7.52
CA LEU A 1 26.30 4.31 -7.77
C LEU A 1 24.85 4.73 -7.91
N LYS A 2 24.13 4.21 -8.91
CA LYS A 2 22.68 4.36 -8.99
C LYS A 2 22.06 3.30 -8.05
N VAL A 3 21.55 3.75 -6.93
CA VAL A 3 20.88 2.92 -5.92
C VAL A 3 19.52 3.51 -5.67
N SER A 4 18.50 2.70 -5.60
CA SER A 4 17.15 3.09 -5.19
C SER A 4 16.75 2.35 -3.91
N GLY A 5 15.87 2.97 -3.12
CA GLY A 5 15.32 2.38 -1.90
C GLY A 5 13.81 2.36 -1.93
N GLU A 6 13.23 1.36 -1.27
CA GLU A 6 11.78 1.26 -1.11
C GLU A 6 11.37 1.04 0.35
N THR A 7 10.14 1.40 0.67
CA THR A 7 9.48 1.08 1.93
C THR A 7 8.04 0.64 1.66
N ALA A 8 7.29 0.29 2.71
CA ALA A 8 5.92 -0.20 2.56
C ALA A 8 4.94 0.55 3.51
N PRO A 9 3.62 0.52 3.23
CA PRO A 9 2.63 1.21 4.05
C PRO A 9 2.70 0.85 5.53
N HIS A 10 2.94 -0.41 5.87
CA HIS A 10 3.01 -0.85 7.26
C HIS A 10 4.21 -0.26 8.01
N TYR A 11 5.36 -0.05 7.37
CA TYR A 11 6.51 0.61 8.01
C TYR A 11 6.32 2.13 8.17
N LEU A 12 5.47 2.73 7.35
CA LEU A 12 5.13 4.14 7.42
C LEU A 12 4.02 4.45 8.43
N LEU A 13 3.20 3.45 8.79
CA LEU A 13 2.01 3.66 9.61
C LEU A 13 2.07 3.01 10.98
N LEU A 14 2.83 1.92 11.13
CA LEU A 14 2.95 1.14 12.35
C LEU A 14 4.38 1.19 12.92
N CYS A 15 4.48 0.91 14.21
CA CYS A 15 5.75 0.70 14.91
C CYS A 15 5.62 -0.50 15.88
N ASP A 16 6.67 -0.81 16.62
CA ASP A 16 6.70 -1.95 17.54
C ASP A 16 5.69 -1.82 18.70
N GLU A 17 5.31 -0.60 19.08
CA GLU A 17 4.28 -0.34 20.09
C GLU A 17 2.86 -0.78 19.63
N ASP A 18 2.64 -0.93 18.31
CA ASP A 18 1.37 -1.34 17.73
C ASP A 18 1.23 -2.87 17.64
N LEU A 19 2.30 -3.63 17.96
CA LEU A 19 2.31 -5.08 17.86
C LEU A 19 1.29 -5.73 18.79
N GLN A 20 0.63 -6.74 18.28
CA GLN A 20 -0.26 -7.61 19.01
C GLN A 20 0.21 -9.06 18.89
N GLU A 21 -0.17 -9.93 19.82
CA GLU A 21 0.11 -11.38 19.75
C GLU A 21 -0.80 -12.04 18.71
N ASP A 22 -0.63 -11.62 17.47
CA ASP A 22 -1.43 -12.05 16.31
C ASP A 22 -0.56 -12.11 15.07
N GLY A 23 -0.69 -13.16 14.28
CA GLY A 23 0.06 -13.33 13.04
C GLY A 23 -0.15 -12.20 12.01
N ARG A 24 -1.24 -11.41 12.12
CA ARG A 24 -1.48 -10.23 11.28
C ARG A 24 -0.39 -9.15 11.39
N PHE A 25 0.36 -9.16 12.50
CA PHE A 25 1.47 -8.23 12.75
C PHE A 25 2.85 -8.83 12.41
N LYS A 26 2.90 -10.06 11.90
CA LYS A 26 4.16 -10.69 11.53
C LYS A 26 4.51 -10.47 10.06
N MET A 27 5.55 -9.67 9.84
CA MET A 27 6.16 -9.39 8.55
C MET A 27 7.68 -9.40 8.66
N ASN A 28 8.37 -9.39 7.54
CA ASN A 28 9.84 -9.31 7.46
C ASN A 28 10.24 -8.28 6.41
N PRO A 29 11.04 -7.27 6.76
CA PRO A 29 11.57 -6.93 8.11
C PRO A 29 10.47 -6.76 9.17
N PRO A 30 10.76 -6.93 10.48
CA PRO A 30 9.81 -6.65 11.54
C PRO A 30 9.58 -5.14 11.68
N LEU A 31 8.45 -4.76 12.26
CA LEU A 31 8.20 -3.37 12.65
C LEU A 31 9.30 -2.91 13.62
N ARG A 32 9.76 -1.69 13.44
CA ARG A 32 10.78 -1.04 14.26
C ARG A 32 10.16 0.04 15.13
N GLY A 33 10.98 0.72 15.89
CA GLY A 33 10.56 1.75 16.83
C GLY A 33 9.90 2.97 16.15
N ARG A 34 9.28 3.79 16.98
CA ARG A 34 8.63 5.03 16.52
C ARG A 34 9.60 5.96 15.78
N GLU A 35 10.85 6.05 16.26
CA GLU A 35 11.88 6.88 15.65
C GLU A 35 12.22 6.41 14.23
N ASP A 36 12.30 5.10 14.01
CA ASP A 36 12.54 4.51 12.69
C ASP A 36 11.38 4.82 11.74
N ARG A 37 10.12 4.71 12.22
CA ARG A 37 8.95 5.08 11.45
C ARG A 37 8.97 6.54 11.02
N GLU A 38 9.27 7.46 11.93
CA GLU A 38 9.35 8.89 11.62
C GLU A 38 10.50 9.20 10.64
N ALA A 39 11.65 8.54 10.80
CA ALA A 39 12.76 8.64 9.86
C ALA A 39 12.36 8.16 8.45
N LEU A 40 11.65 7.04 8.33
CA LEU A 40 11.13 6.55 7.06
C LEU A 40 10.12 7.52 6.44
N ARG A 41 9.21 8.09 7.23
CA ARG A 41 8.26 9.11 6.76
C ARG A 41 8.97 10.33 6.18
N GLN A 42 9.99 10.82 6.89
CA GLN A 42 10.79 11.95 6.42
C GLN A 42 11.54 11.58 5.14
N ALA A 43 12.15 10.40 5.07
CA ALA A 43 12.91 9.93 3.92
C ALA A 43 12.02 9.75 2.65
N VAL A 44 10.76 9.36 2.82
CA VAL A 44 9.78 9.32 1.72
C VAL A 44 9.38 10.74 1.30
N ALA A 45 9.16 11.64 2.28
CA ALA A 45 8.74 13.01 1.99
C ALA A 45 9.81 13.81 1.23
N ASP A 46 11.08 13.70 1.65
CA ASP A 46 12.20 14.42 1.02
C ASP A 46 12.75 13.70 -0.23
N GLY A 47 12.38 12.44 -0.47
CA GLY A 47 12.77 11.68 -1.64
C GLY A 47 14.04 10.85 -1.49
N THR A 48 14.59 10.76 -0.31
CA THR A 48 15.70 9.82 0.01
C THR A 48 15.28 8.38 -0.25
N ILE A 49 14.04 8.01 0.12
CA ILE A 49 13.39 6.77 -0.31
C ILE A 49 12.44 7.10 -1.47
N GLU A 50 12.72 6.54 -2.63
CA GLU A 50 12.07 6.90 -3.88
C GLU A 50 10.77 6.14 -4.14
N VAL A 51 10.59 4.96 -3.52
CA VAL A 51 9.50 4.04 -3.84
C VAL A 51 8.72 3.63 -2.59
N ILE A 52 7.40 3.54 -2.73
CA ILE A 52 6.54 2.84 -1.79
C ILE A 52 5.99 1.61 -2.50
N ALA A 53 6.48 0.43 -2.10
CA ALA A 53 5.98 -0.86 -2.52
C ALA A 53 4.97 -1.40 -1.50
N THR A 54 4.12 -2.36 -1.88
CA THR A 54 3.10 -2.89 -0.97
C THR A 54 3.62 -3.98 -0.04
N ASP A 55 4.69 -4.66 -0.44
CA ASP A 55 5.20 -5.86 0.23
C ASP A 55 4.08 -6.88 0.48
N HIS A 56 3.20 -7.06 -0.53
CA HIS A 56 2.02 -7.91 -0.46
C HIS A 56 2.42 -9.39 -0.45
N ALA A 57 2.31 -10.03 0.71
CA ALA A 57 2.68 -11.42 0.93
C ALA A 57 1.52 -12.18 1.63
N PRO A 58 0.50 -12.61 0.88
CA PRO A 58 -0.64 -13.32 1.43
C PRO A 58 -0.30 -14.73 1.87
N HIS A 59 -0.84 -15.14 3.00
CA HIS A 59 -0.74 -16.48 3.57
C HIS A 59 -2.12 -17.03 3.93
N THR A 60 -2.23 -18.36 4.10
CA THR A 60 -3.47 -18.99 4.53
C THR A 60 -3.81 -18.63 5.99
N ALA A 61 -5.07 -18.74 6.36
CA ALA A 61 -5.51 -18.55 7.76
C ALA A 61 -4.72 -19.46 8.72
N GLU A 62 -4.49 -20.73 8.36
CA GLU A 62 -3.68 -21.64 9.16
C GLU A 62 -2.25 -21.16 9.39
N GLN A 63 -1.59 -20.66 8.33
CA GLN A 63 -0.23 -20.13 8.42
C GLN A 63 -0.15 -18.87 9.28
N LYS A 64 -1.25 -18.13 9.42
CA LYS A 64 -1.33 -16.87 10.19
C LYS A 64 -1.98 -17.04 11.58
N SER A 65 -2.42 -18.24 11.96
CA SER A 65 -3.09 -18.51 13.24
C SER A 65 -2.17 -18.91 14.40
N ARG A 66 -0.84 -18.84 14.22
CA ARG A 66 0.14 -19.36 15.18
C ARG A 66 0.79 -18.26 16.04
N GLY A 67 0.07 -17.17 16.29
CA GLY A 67 0.56 -16.00 17.02
C GLY A 67 1.69 -15.27 16.30
N LEU A 68 2.31 -14.33 16.98
CA LEU A 68 3.39 -13.53 16.42
C LEU A 68 4.64 -14.39 16.15
N ALA A 69 4.99 -15.29 17.06
CA ALA A 69 6.20 -16.11 16.91
C ALA A 69 6.06 -17.20 15.83
N GLY A 70 4.95 -17.92 15.80
CA GLY A 70 4.78 -19.12 14.98
C GLY A 70 4.22 -18.91 13.58
N SER A 71 3.62 -17.75 13.28
CA SER A 71 3.01 -17.48 11.98
C SER A 71 4.04 -17.26 10.88
N ALA A 72 3.63 -17.48 9.63
CA ALA A 72 4.41 -17.11 8.45
C ALA A 72 4.60 -15.59 8.37
N MET A 73 5.74 -15.15 7.86
CA MET A 73 6.06 -13.73 7.65
C MET A 73 5.40 -13.21 6.38
N GLY A 74 4.67 -12.11 6.49
CA GLY A 74 3.99 -11.44 5.38
C GLY A 74 2.54 -11.07 5.72
N ILE A 75 2.06 -10.02 5.10
CA ILE A 75 0.70 -9.48 5.28
C ILE A 75 0.06 -9.15 3.94
N VAL A 76 -1.26 -9.03 3.94
CA VAL A 76 -2.00 -8.50 2.80
C VAL A 76 -1.96 -6.98 2.84
N GLY A 77 -1.43 -6.36 1.81
CA GLY A 77 -1.24 -4.91 1.72
C GLY A 77 -1.71 -4.27 0.40
N LEU A 78 -1.84 -5.06 -0.69
CA LEU A 78 -2.06 -4.53 -2.04
C LEU A 78 -3.34 -3.69 -2.14
N GLU A 79 -4.45 -4.19 -1.63
CA GLU A 79 -5.77 -3.57 -1.78
C GLU A 79 -6.02 -2.40 -0.84
N CYS A 80 -5.23 -2.25 0.22
CA CYS A 80 -5.35 -1.18 1.19
C CYS A 80 -4.21 -0.14 1.14
N ALA A 81 -3.18 -0.34 0.32
CA ALA A 81 -2.01 0.53 0.27
C ALA A 81 -2.37 1.99 -0.03
N PHE A 82 -3.03 2.25 -1.18
CA PHE A 82 -3.37 3.62 -1.57
C PHE A 82 -4.29 4.31 -0.56
N PRO A 83 -5.44 3.74 -0.14
CA PRO A 83 -6.33 4.40 0.80
C PRO A 83 -5.68 4.65 2.17
N LEU A 84 -4.82 3.76 2.65
CA LEU A 84 -4.06 3.97 3.89
C LEU A 84 -3.11 5.16 3.76
N LEU A 85 -2.27 5.17 2.73
CA LEU A 85 -1.29 6.23 2.54
C LEU A 85 -1.95 7.58 2.24
N TYR A 86 -3.01 7.58 1.43
CA TYR A 86 -3.80 8.78 1.19
C TYR A 86 -4.39 9.34 2.48
N THR A 87 -5.02 8.49 3.30
CA THR A 87 -5.68 8.91 4.53
C THR A 87 -4.71 9.41 5.59
N TYR A 88 -3.60 8.69 5.78
CA TYR A 88 -2.74 8.92 6.94
C TYR A 88 -1.45 9.68 6.64
N LEU A 89 -1.10 9.88 5.36
CA LEU A 89 0.07 10.68 4.98
C LEU A 89 -0.29 11.89 4.11
N VAL A 90 -1.24 11.74 3.18
CA VAL A 90 -1.62 12.88 2.30
C VAL A 90 -2.59 13.81 3.00
N LYS A 91 -3.69 13.31 3.57
CA LYS A 91 -4.67 14.18 4.24
C LYS A 91 -4.10 14.99 5.42
N PRO A 92 -3.17 14.45 6.23
CA PRO A 92 -2.48 15.23 7.25
C PRO A 92 -1.41 16.19 6.71
N GLY A 93 -1.04 16.10 5.43
CA GLY A 93 -0.08 17.01 4.78
C GLY A 93 1.40 16.57 4.89
N LEU A 94 1.68 15.32 5.25
CA LEU A 94 3.04 14.80 5.21
C LEU A 94 3.53 14.60 3.77
N LEU A 95 2.64 14.15 2.90
CA LEU A 95 2.86 14.02 1.45
C LEU A 95 1.78 14.82 0.71
N THR A 96 2.10 15.29 -0.49
CA THR A 96 1.07 15.68 -1.45
C THR A 96 0.53 14.45 -2.20
N LEU A 97 -0.61 14.58 -2.86
CA LEU A 97 -1.15 13.50 -3.68
C LEU A 97 -0.20 13.15 -4.83
N GLU A 98 0.42 14.17 -5.44
CA GLU A 98 1.41 14.00 -6.51
C GLU A 98 2.63 13.22 -6.01
N GLN A 99 3.12 13.53 -4.81
CA GLN A 99 4.21 12.76 -4.20
C GLN A 99 3.82 11.31 -3.95
N LEU A 100 2.60 11.03 -3.49
CA LEU A 100 2.13 9.66 -3.32
C LEU A 100 2.10 8.91 -4.65
N VAL A 101 1.53 9.51 -5.71
CA VAL A 101 1.52 8.92 -7.06
C VAL A 101 2.93 8.72 -7.59
N GLU A 102 3.82 9.70 -7.37
CA GLU A 102 5.23 9.61 -7.75
C GLU A 102 5.89 8.39 -7.10
N ARG A 103 5.76 8.21 -5.77
CA ARG A 103 6.40 7.11 -5.02
C ARG A 103 5.81 5.73 -5.34
N MET A 104 4.51 5.64 -5.61
CA MET A 104 3.85 4.35 -5.85
C MET A 104 3.82 3.94 -7.33
N SER A 105 4.00 4.87 -8.26
CA SER A 105 3.80 4.61 -9.69
C SER A 105 4.94 5.13 -10.56
N MET A 106 5.22 6.43 -10.55
CA MET A 106 6.11 7.02 -11.55
C MET A 106 7.58 6.71 -11.29
N ALA A 107 8.03 6.77 -10.02
CA ALA A 107 9.40 6.44 -9.66
C ALA A 107 9.74 4.97 -9.96
N PRO A 108 8.96 3.96 -9.55
CA PRO A 108 9.22 2.58 -9.94
C PRO A 108 9.22 2.37 -11.45
N ARG A 109 8.32 3.03 -12.21
CA ARG A 109 8.34 2.94 -13.68
C ARG A 109 9.66 3.45 -14.27
N ARG A 110 10.18 4.57 -13.80
CA ARG A 110 11.48 5.11 -14.25
C ARG A 110 12.64 4.19 -13.86
N ILE A 111 12.64 3.66 -12.64
CA ILE A 111 13.71 2.79 -12.16
C ILE A 111 13.80 1.51 -12.98
N PHE A 112 12.66 0.92 -13.32
CA PHE A 112 12.60 -0.33 -14.08
C PHE A 112 12.52 -0.13 -15.60
N GLY A 113 12.57 1.10 -16.10
CA GLY A 113 12.48 1.39 -17.53
C GLY A 113 11.13 1.04 -18.14
N LEU A 114 10.07 1.07 -17.36
CA LEU A 114 8.70 0.84 -17.82
C LEU A 114 8.13 2.13 -18.40
N GLY A 115 7.60 2.07 -19.62
CA GLY A 115 6.86 3.16 -20.22
C GLY A 115 5.56 3.44 -19.47
N GLY A 116 4.80 4.37 -20.01
CA GLY A 116 3.45 4.69 -19.53
C GLY A 116 3.36 6.07 -18.90
N GLY A 117 2.14 6.49 -18.71
CA GLY A 117 1.72 7.79 -18.21
C GLY A 117 0.38 8.17 -18.81
N LEU A 118 -0.13 9.35 -18.44
CA LEU A 118 -1.39 9.88 -18.95
C LEU A 118 -1.15 10.71 -20.22
N GLN A 119 -0.55 10.10 -21.26
CA GLN A 119 -0.27 10.77 -22.54
C GLN A 119 -0.99 10.06 -23.67
N ALA A 120 -1.43 10.83 -24.67
CA ALA A 120 -2.02 10.28 -25.87
C ALA A 120 -1.02 9.38 -26.61
N GLY A 121 -1.44 8.16 -26.96
CA GLY A 121 -0.60 7.15 -27.62
C GLY A 121 0.03 6.13 -26.67
N GLU A 122 0.04 6.38 -25.36
CA GLU A 122 0.49 5.42 -24.36
C GLU A 122 -0.59 4.36 -24.06
N PRO A 123 -0.19 3.15 -23.61
CA PRO A 123 -1.14 2.15 -23.13
C PRO A 123 -2.02 2.71 -21.99
N ALA A 124 -3.31 2.43 -22.05
CA ALA A 124 -4.25 2.87 -21.02
C ALA A 124 -4.15 1.95 -19.77
N ASP A 125 -3.10 2.15 -18.99
CA ASP A 125 -2.90 1.55 -17.66
C ASP A 125 -3.29 2.60 -16.61
N LEU A 126 -4.56 2.59 -16.21
CA LEU A 126 -5.17 3.66 -15.43
C LEU A 126 -5.85 3.10 -14.19
N THR A 127 -5.81 3.88 -13.11
CA THR A 127 -6.65 3.64 -11.92
C THR A 127 -7.41 4.91 -11.56
N VAL A 128 -8.71 4.78 -11.36
CA VAL A 128 -9.60 5.87 -10.95
C VAL A 128 -9.96 5.70 -9.49
N PHE A 129 -9.77 6.74 -8.71
CA PHE A 129 -10.11 6.78 -7.28
C PHE A 129 -11.20 7.81 -7.00
N ASP A 130 -12.09 7.47 -6.08
CA ASP A 130 -12.94 8.44 -5.38
C ASP A 130 -12.24 8.81 -4.07
N LEU A 131 -11.67 10.01 -4.02
CA LEU A 131 -10.88 10.47 -2.88
C LEU A 131 -11.74 10.82 -1.66
N ASP A 132 -13.04 11.07 -1.84
CA ASP A 132 -13.98 11.44 -0.78
C ASP A 132 -14.70 10.23 -0.18
N ALA A 133 -14.75 9.12 -0.90
CA ALA A 133 -15.39 7.89 -0.44
C ALA A 133 -14.69 7.34 0.81
N LYS A 134 -15.38 7.41 1.95
CA LYS A 134 -14.91 6.89 3.25
C LYS A 134 -15.46 5.50 3.48
N TYR A 135 -14.63 4.61 4.00
CA TYR A 135 -15.03 3.24 4.35
C TYR A 135 -14.08 2.66 5.39
N GLU A 136 -14.44 1.50 5.90
CA GLU A 136 -13.63 0.71 6.80
C GLU A 136 -12.97 -0.44 6.02
N ILE A 137 -11.69 -0.71 6.27
CA ILE A 137 -10.99 -1.83 5.65
C ILE A 137 -11.57 -3.13 6.19
N ASP A 138 -12.25 -3.86 5.32
CA ASP A 138 -12.78 -5.18 5.58
C ASP A 138 -12.02 -6.23 4.76
N PRO A 139 -11.14 -7.02 5.38
CA PRO A 139 -10.37 -8.06 4.68
C PRO A 139 -11.23 -9.11 3.97
N GLU A 140 -12.47 -9.31 4.39
CA GLU A 140 -13.38 -10.28 3.74
C GLU A 140 -13.79 -9.82 2.33
N THR A 141 -13.68 -8.53 2.04
CA THR A 141 -13.95 -7.96 0.72
C THR A 141 -12.76 -8.01 -0.25
N PHE A 142 -11.58 -8.42 0.21
CA PHE A 142 -10.38 -8.46 -0.62
C PHE A 142 -10.48 -9.50 -1.74
N LEU A 143 -9.95 -9.17 -2.90
CA LEU A 143 -9.78 -10.09 -4.03
C LEU A 143 -8.61 -11.07 -3.78
N SER A 144 -7.62 -10.68 -2.98
CA SER A 144 -6.58 -11.55 -2.50
C SER A 144 -7.17 -12.73 -1.73
N LYS A 145 -6.56 -13.91 -1.87
CA LYS A 145 -6.97 -15.09 -1.09
C LYS A 145 -6.58 -15.01 0.39
N GLY A 146 -5.52 -14.28 0.71
CA GLY A 146 -5.13 -13.99 2.09
C GLY A 146 -6.01 -12.90 2.72
N ARG A 147 -6.16 -12.93 4.05
CA ARG A 147 -6.96 -11.98 4.83
C ARG A 147 -6.16 -11.30 5.94
N ALA A 148 -4.94 -11.77 6.21
CA ALA A 148 -4.13 -11.30 7.33
C ALA A 148 -3.53 -9.93 7.04
N THR A 149 -4.11 -8.90 7.63
CA THR A 149 -3.63 -7.52 7.60
C THR A 149 -3.82 -6.86 8.97
N PRO A 150 -2.85 -6.09 9.48
CA PRO A 150 -3.02 -5.32 10.72
C PRO A 150 -4.00 -4.15 10.58
N PHE A 151 -4.40 -3.82 9.36
CA PHE A 151 -5.26 -2.67 9.05
C PHE A 151 -6.75 -2.97 9.01
N ALA A 152 -7.18 -4.18 9.36
CA ALA A 152 -8.60 -4.53 9.49
C ALA A 152 -9.31 -3.55 10.44
N GLY A 153 -10.46 -3.01 10.02
CA GLY A 153 -11.21 -2.04 10.80
C GLY A 153 -10.71 -0.59 10.72
N TRP A 154 -9.61 -0.32 10.03
CA TRP A 154 -9.13 1.06 9.87
C TRP A 154 -10.04 1.85 8.95
N ARG A 155 -10.38 3.07 9.37
CA ARG A 155 -11.18 4.00 8.56
C ARG A 155 -10.31 4.75 7.59
N VAL A 156 -10.63 4.62 6.30
CA VAL A 156 -9.86 5.21 5.21
C VAL A 156 -10.75 5.97 4.23
N ALA A 157 -10.11 6.80 3.42
CA ALA A 157 -10.70 7.45 2.26
C ALA A 157 -9.89 7.09 1.00
N GLY A 158 -10.47 7.30 -0.19
CA GLY A 158 -9.76 7.01 -1.44
C GLY A 158 -10.06 5.61 -1.97
N ARG A 159 -11.33 5.38 -2.35
CA ARG A 159 -11.76 4.09 -2.90
C ARG A 159 -11.40 3.96 -4.37
N THR A 160 -10.80 2.82 -4.75
CA THR A 160 -10.64 2.47 -6.16
C THR A 160 -11.99 2.22 -6.80
N LEU A 161 -12.27 2.90 -7.90
CA LEU A 161 -13.52 2.77 -8.66
C LEU A 161 -13.33 1.94 -9.93
N TRP A 162 -12.21 2.11 -10.61
CA TRP A 162 -11.96 1.48 -11.89
C TRP A 162 -10.47 1.31 -12.13
N THR A 163 -10.06 0.15 -12.67
CA THR A 163 -8.69 -0.13 -13.09
C THR A 163 -8.69 -0.69 -14.51
N LEU A 164 -7.89 -0.08 -15.36
CA LEU A 164 -7.63 -0.49 -16.73
C LEU A 164 -6.20 -1.01 -16.84
N VAL A 165 -6.02 -2.07 -17.61
CA VAL A 165 -4.72 -2.60 -18.00
C VAL A 165 -4.71 -2.82 -19.50
N GLY A 166 -3.84 -2.13 -20.22
CA GLY A 166 -3.79 -2.15 -21.68
C GLY A 166 -5.15 -1.79 -22.32
N GLY A 167 -5.88 -0.84 -21.73
CA GLY A 167 -7.19 -0.40 -22.18
C GLY A 167 -8.34 -1.36 -21.84
N ARG A 168 -8.09 -2.45 -21.13
CA ARG A 168 -9.12 -3.41 -20.70
C ARG A 168 -9.45 -3.24 -19.24
N THR A 169 -10.74 -3.30 -18.88
CA THR A 169 -11.18 -3.27 -17.50
C THR A 169 -10.68 -4.49 -16.74
N ALA A 170 -9.80 -4.28 -15.77
CA ALA A 170 -9.33 -5.30 -14.84
C ALA A 170 -10.17 -5.33 -13.56
N TYR A 171 -10.63 -4.16 -13.11
CA TYR A 171 -11.52 -4.00 -11.96
C TYR A 171 -12.48 -2.84 -12.20
N ALA A 172 -13.73 -2.99 -11.78
CA ALA A 172 -14.72 -1.91 -11.77
C ALA A 172 -15.73 -2.12 -10.65
N THR A 173 -16.08 -1.03 -9.97
CA THR A 173 -17.29 -0.99 -9.13
C THR A 173 -18.54 -1.00 -10.01
N GLU A 174 -19.70 -1.28 -9.42
CA GLU A 174 -20.99 -1.35 -10.18
C GLU A 174 -21.25 -0.10 -11.02
N ARG A 175 -20.82 1.07 -10.53
CA ARG A 175 -20.96 2.34 -11.25
C ARG A 175 -20.21 2.40 -12.59
N PHE A 176 -19.20 1.56 -12.78
CA PHE A 176 -18.32 1.54 -13.96
C PHE A 176 -18.37 0.23 -14.75
N ARG A 177 -19.32 -0.66 -14.41
CA ARG A 177 -19.64 -1.92 -15.14
C ARG A 177 -20.59 -1.72 -16.32
#